data_a82b2a58ebbeb76ba493ce47cee8e300
#
_entry.id   a82b2a58ebbeb76ba493ce47cee8e300
#
_cell.length_a   1.000
_cell.length_b   1.000
_cell.length_c   1.000
_cell.angle_alpha   90.00
_cell.angle_beta   90.00
_cell.angle_gamma   90.00
#
_symmetry.space_group_name_H-M   'P 1'
#
loop_
_entity.id
_entity.type
_entity.pdbx_description
1 polymer ?
#
loop_
_entity_poly.entity_id
_entity_poly.type
_entity_poly.pdbx_seq_one_letter_code
_entity_poly.pdbx_strand_id
1 'polypeptide(L)'
;MKTLIKNGRVVTAVDDYRADIFIDGETVTTIGKRLDMEADVVLDASGRLVIPGGIDPHTHMELPFGGTHSSDDFFTGTRAAAFGGTTTIIDFAVQTKGESMNA
;
A
#
# COMPACT_ATOMS: atom_id res chain seq x y z
N MET A 1 13.44 -9.35 -5.73
CA MET A 1 13.96 -8.03 -6.17
C MET A 1 14.29 -7.23 -4.92
N LYS A 2 15.50 -6.70 -4.85
CA LYS A 2 15.97 -5.89 -3.72
C LYS A 2 15.90 -4.42 -4.06
N THR A 3 15.33 -3.61 -3.20
CA THR A 3 15.19 -2.16 -3.38
C THR A 3 15.80 -1.41 -2.21
N LEU A 4 16.64 -0.42 -2.50
CA LEU A 4 17.22 0.46 -1.51
C LEU A 4 16.71 1.88 -1.72
N ILE A 5 15.97 2.40 -0.76
CA ILE A 5 15.51 3.80 -0.74
C ILE A 5 16.50 4.58 0.12
N LYS A 6 17.10 5.64 -0.44
CA LYS A 6 18.13 6.44 0.22
C LYS A 6 17.67 7.85 0.53
N ASN A 7 18.24 8.40 1.60
CA ASN A 7 18.15 9.83 1.97
C ASN A 7 16.73 10.32 2.30
N GLY A 8 15.77 9.43 2.53
CA GLY A 8 14.38 9.81 2.80
C GLY A 8 14.18 10.37 4.22
N ARG A 9 13.15 11.22 4.35
CA ARG A 9 12.57 11.54 5.66
C ARG A 9 11.45 10.56 5.93
N VAL A 10 11.70 9.59 6.79
CA VAL A 10 10.72 8.57 7.16
C VAL A 10 9.79 9.14 8.21
N VAL A 11 8.50 9.14 7.89
CA VAL A 11 7.45 9.65 8.80
C VAL A 11 6.40 8.57 8.97
N THR A 12 6.16 8.19 10.21
CA THR A 12 5.13 7.24 10.64
C THR A 12 4.19 7.90 11.65
N ALA A 13 3.24 7.16 12.18
CA ALA A 13 2.34 7.68 13.22
C ALA A 13 3.07 8.10 14.51
N VAL A 14 4.29 7.57 14.74
CA VAL A 14 5.04 7.75 15.99
C VAL A 14 6.46 8.27 15.79
N ASP A 15 6.97 8.24 14.56
CA ASP A 15 8.36 8.55 14.25
C ASP A 15 8.50 9.57 13.12
N ASP A 16 9.54 10.40 13.17
CA ASP A 16 9.95 11.34 12.15
C ASP A 16 11.47 11.48 12.16
N TYR A 17 12.15 10.83 11.20
CA TYR A 17 13.62 10.81 11.14
C TYR A 17 14.14 10.58 9.71
N ARG A 18 15.41 10.89 9.46
CA ARG A 18 16.08 10.58 8.19
C ARG A 18 16.69 9.18 8.25
N ALA A 19 16.38 8.38 7.24
CA ALA A 19 16.93 7.04 7.10
C ALA A 19 16.92 6.56 5.65
N ASP A 20 17.72 5.51 5.41
CA ASP A 20 17.62 4.64 4.25
C ASP A 20 16.77 3.42 4.63
N ILE A 21 16.08 2.86 3.65
CA ILE A 21 15.22 1.69 3.82
C ILE A 21 15.63 0.62 2.80
N PHE A 22 15.87 -0.59 3.26
CA PHE A 22 16.13 -1.74 2.40
C PHE A 22 14.95 -2.70 2.43
N ILE A 23 14.52 -3.06 1.23
CA ILE A 23 13.38 -3.94 0.97
C ILE A 23 13.89 -5.15 0.22
N ASP A 24 13.60 -6.35 0.72
CA ASP A 24 13.85 -7.61 0.02
C ASP A 24 12.51 -8.27 -0.32
N GLY A 25 12.25 -8.38 -1.62
CA GLY A 25 10.94 -8.79 -2.12
C GLY A 25 9.84 -7.81 -1.71
N GLU A 26 8.95 -8.25 -0.82
CA GLU A 26 7.80 -7.48 -0.33
C GLU A 26 7.98 -7.01 1.12
N THR A 27 9.17 -7.21 1.70
CA THR A 27 9.40 -6.97 3.12
C THR A 27 10.46 -5.89 3.34
N VAL A 28 10.15 -4.90 4.17
CA VAL A 28 11.14 -3.97 4.73
C VAL A 28 11.98 -4.74 5.73
N THR A 29 13.25 -4.98 5.40
CA THR A 29 14.15 -5.80 6.26
C THR A 29 15.08 -4.97 7.12
N THR A 30 15.44 -3.77 6.65
CA THR A 30 16.39 -2.91 7.36
C THR A 30 16.04 -1.44 7.19
N ILE A 31 16.09 -0.69 8.27
CA ILE A 31 16.03 0.77 8.28
C ILE A 31 17.25 1.30 9.03
N GLY A 32 17.98 2.23 8.43
CA GLY A 32 19.19 2.76 9.05
C GLY A 32 19.65 4.08 8.44
N LYS A 33 20.55 4.79 9.13
CA LYS A 33 20.99 6.14 8.70
C LYS A 33 21.79 6.15 7.40
N ARG A 34 22.55 5.10 7.13
CA ARG A 34 23.35 4.91 5.92
C ARG A 34 23.46 3.41 5.67
N LEU A 35 22.74 2.95 4.70
CA LEU A 35 22.82 1.55 4.29
C LEU A 35 23.70 1.44 3.05
N ASP A 36 24.70 0.55 3.14
CA ASP A 36 25.55 0.16 2.02
C ASP A 36 25.26 -1.31 1.70
N MET A 37 24.16 -1.50 0.96
CA MET A 37 23.64 -2.82 0.60
C MET A 37 23.46 -2.91 -0.90
N GLU A 38 23.83 -4.04 -1.48
CA GLU A 38 23.56 -4.31 -2.90
C GLU A 38 22.06 -4.44 -3.13
N ALA A 39 21.55 -3.69 -4.10
CA ALA A 39 20.14 -3.70 -4.47
C ALA A 39 19.99 -3.68 -6.00
N ASP A 40 18.91 -4.29 -6.47
CA ASP A 40 18.56 -4.28 -7.90
C ASP A 40 18.06 -2.90 -8.33
N VAL A 41 17.44 -2.17 -7.40
CA VAL A 41 16.90 -0.82 -7.61
C VAL A 41 17.33 0.07 -6.46
N VAL A 42 17.86 1.26 -6.79
CA VAL A 42 18.17 2.31 -5.82
C VAL A 42 17.31 3.54 -6.12
N LEU A 43 16.53 3.99 -5.13
CA LEU A 43 15.67 5.17 -5.23
C LEU A 43 16.23 6.27 -4.32
N ASP A 44 16.55 7.42 -4.90
CA ASP A 44 16.93 8.60 -4.12
C ASP A 44 15.67 9.39 -3.69
N ALA A 45 15.40 9.39 -2.39
CA ALA A 45 14.30 10.12 -1.77
C ALA A 45 14.75 11.44 -1.11
N SER A 46 15.87 12.02 -1.57
CA SER A 46 16.35 13.33 -1.07
C SER A 46 15.26 14.38 -1.19
N GLY A 47 14.97 15.06 -0.08
CA GLY A 47 13.92 16.09 -0.02
C GLY A 47 12.48 15.57 -0.05
N ARG A 48 12.29 14.25 -0.01
CA ARG A 48 10.97 13.62 -0.02
C ARG A 48 10.63 12.99 1.31
N LEU A 49 9.32 12.85 1.55
CA LEU A 49 8.78 12.03 2.64
C LEU A 49 8.68 10.58 2.16
N VAL A 50 9.04 9.67 3.05
CA VAL A 50 8.78 8.23 2.91
C VAL A 50 7.81 7.85 4.02
N ILE A 51 6.61 7.50 3.64
CA ILE A 51 5.50 7.22 4.55
C ILE A 51 4.95 5.82 4.28
N PRO A 52 4.29 5.18 5.24
CA PRO A 52 3.49 3.98 4.97
C PRO A 52 2.44 4.26 3.90
N GLY A 53 2.11 3.26 3.10
CA GLY A 53 1.02 3.37 2.13
C GLY A 53 -0.31 3.69 2.81
N GLY A 54 -1.18 4.38 2.11
CA GLY A 54 -2.51 4.71 2.59
C GLY A 54 -3.37 3.46 2.81
N ILE A 55 -4.27 3.53 3.78
CA ILE A 55 -5.31 2.52 4.01
C ILE A 55 -6.64 3.18 3.71
N ASP A 56 -7.39 2.61 2.76
CA ASP A 56 -8.77 3.01 2.50
C ASP A 56 -9.72 2.02 3.19
N PRO A 57 -10.37 2.43 4.29
CA PRO A 57 -11.21 1.52 5.08
C PRO A 57 -12.66 1.42 4.58
N HIS A 58 -12.98 1.96 3.40
CA HIS A 58 -14.34 2.00 2.90
C HIS A 58 -14.37 1.95 1.37
N THR A 59 -14.33 0.76 0.81
CA THR A 59 -14.35 0.55 -0.64
C THR A 59 -15.52 -0.35 -1.06
N HIS A 60 -15.88 -0.26 -2.33
CA HIS A 60 -16.96 -1.03 -2.95
C HIS A 60 -16.53 -1.55 -4.32
N MET A 61 -15.66 -2.55 -4.32
CA MET A 61 -15.24 -3.23 -5.54
C MET A 61 -16.26 -4.30 -5.93
N GLU A 62 -16.61 -4.35 -7.22
CA GLU A 62 -17.58 -5.33 -7.76
C GLU A 62 -18.94 -5.32 -7.03
N LEU A 63 -19.28 -4.25 -6.31
CA LEU A 63 -20.48 -4.20 -5.51
C LEU A 63 -21.74 -4.23 -6.40
N PRO A 64 -22.62 -5.23 -6.26
CA PRO A 64 -23.92 -5.22 -6.95
C PRO A 64 -24.84 -4.19 -6.32
N PHE A 65 -25.39 -3.29 -7.12
CA PHE A 65 -26.35 -2.29 -6.66
C PHE A 65 -27.33 -1.88 -7.77
N GLY A 66 -28.61 -1.91 -7.48
CA GLY A 66 -29.64 -1.40 -8.40
C GLY A 66 -29.69 -2.11 -9.76
N GLY A 67 -29.34 -3.40 -9.84
CA GLY A 67 -29.33 -4.18 -11.09
C GLY A 67 -28.05 -3.99 -11.93
N THR A 68 -27.06 -3.33 -11.40
CA THR A 68 -25.74 -3.17 -11.99
C THR A 68 -24.65 -3.46 -10.94
N HIS A 69 -23.41 -3.20 -11.26
CA HIS A 69 -22.25 -3.33 -10.36
C HIS A 69 -21.47 -2.01 -10.33
N SER A 70 -20.67 -1.81 -9.27
CA SER A 70 -19.67 -0.74 -9.27
C SER A 70 -18.75 -0.87 -10.49
N SER A 71 -18.28 0.25 -11.01
CA SER A 71 -17.48 0.30 -12.25
C SER A 71 -16.11 -0.37 -12.14
N ASP A 72 -15.56 -0.40 -10.94
CA ASP A 72 -14.27 -1.04 -10.67
C ASP A 72 -14.43 -2.45 -10.12
N ASP A 73 -13.70 -3.38 -10.71
CA ASP A 73 -13.42 -4.67 -10.12
C ASP A 73 -12.22 -4.59 -9.16
N PHE A 74 -11.89 -5.69 -8.48
CA PHE A 74 -10.76 -5.71 -7.56
C PHE A 74 -9.43 -5.40 -8.25
N PHE A 75 -9.25 -5.82 -9.51
CA PHE A 75 -8.01 -5.55 -10.22
C PHE A 75 -7.88 -4.07 -10.60
N THR A 76 -8.90 -3.47 -11.20
CA THR A 76 -8.86 -2.07 -11.66
C THR A 76 -8.83 -1.10 -10.48
N GLY A 77 -9.66 -1.34 -9.47
CA GLY A 77 -9.74 -0.50 -8.28
C GLY A 77 -8.48 -0.55 -7.42
N THR A 78 -7.93 -1.74 -7.13
CA THR A 78 -6.68 -1.85 -6.37
C THR A 78 -5.48 -1.31 -7.14
N ARG A 79 -5.47 -1.45 -8.47
CA ARG A 79 -4.45 -0.83 -9.30
C ARG A 79 -4.50 0.70 -9.22
N ALA A 80 -5.70 1.29 -9.33
CA ALA A 80 -5.87 2.74 -9.18
C ALA A 80 -5.46 3.22 -7.78
N ALA A 81 -5.85 2.50 -6.74
CA ALA A 81 -5.45 2.75 -5.37
C ALA A 81 -3.91 2.78 -5.22
N ALA A 82 -3.21 1.77 -5.75
CA ALA A 82 -1.75 1.69 -5.70
C ALA A 82 -1.07 2.87 -6.40
N PHE A 83 -1.57 3.31 -7.56
CA PHE A 83 -1.07 4.52 -8.23
C PHE A 83 -1.29 5.80 -7.41
N GLY A 84 -2.33 5.84 -6.57
CA GLY A 84 -2.59 6.92 -5.62
C GLY A 84 -1.80 6.82 -4.30
N GLY A 85 -1.03 5.74 -4.11
CA GLY A 85 -0.28 5.50 -2.86
C GLY A 85 -1.10 4.80 -1.78
N THR A 86 -2.31 4.33 -2.07
CA THR A 86 -3.10 3.46 -1.18
C THR A 86 -2.68 2.02 -1.42
N THR A 87 -2.17 1.37 -0.37
CA THR A 87 -1.62 0.00 -0.44
C THR A 87 -2.48 -1.04 0.27
N THR A 88 -3.52 -0.59 0.94
CA THR A 88 -4.46 -1.46 1.66
C THR A 88 -5.87 -0.94 1.46
N ILE A 89 -6.79 -1.82 1.14
CA ILE A 89 -8.23 -1.50 1.10
C ILE A 89 -8.98 -2.42 2.06
N ILE A 90 -10.08 -1.94 2.61
CA ILE A 90 -11.04 -2.73 3.37
C ILE A 90 -12.37 -2.61 2.63
N ASP A 91 -12.75 -3.70 1.98
CA ASP A 91 -13.98 -3.75 1.20
C ASP A 91 -15.13 -4.36 2.00
N PHE A 92 -16.34 -4.12 1.56
CA PHE A 92 -17.55 -4.62 2.20
C PHE A 92 -17.91 -6.01 1.68
N ALA A 93 -18.00 -6.98 2.58
CA ALA A 93 -18.66 -8.23 2.32
C ALA A 93 -20.17 -8.03 2.43
N VAL A 94 -20.89 -8.15 1.31
CA VAL A 94 -22.33 -7.95 1.27
C VAL A 94 -23.05 -9.24 1.61
N GLN A 95 -23.83 -9.23 2.68
CA GLN A 95 -24.68 -10.34 3.07
C GLN A 95 -26.10 -10.15 2.51
N THR A 96 -26.57 -11.10 1.73
CA THR A 96 -27.96 -11.14 1.32
C THR A 96 -28.86 -11.54 2.50
N LYS A 97 -29.99 -10.85 2.64
CA LYS A 97 -30.92 -11.14 3.75
C LYS A 97 -31.36 -12.61 3.71
N GLY A 98 -31.11 -13.34 4.80
CA GLY A 98 -31.47 -14.74 4.95
C GLY A 98 -30.38 -15.74 4.53
N GLU A 99 -29.24 -15.25 4.01
CA GLU A 99 -28.09 -16.07 3.64
C GLU A 99 -26.95 -15.98 4.66
N SER A 100 -26.06 -16.95 4.65
CA SER A 100 -24.84 -16.92 5.46
C SER A 100 -23.76 -16.09 4.77
N MET A 101 -22.89 -15.43 5.56
CA MET A 101 -21.66 -14.79 5.04
C MET A 101 -20.67 -15.78 4.43
N ASN A 102 -20.87 -17.07 4.65
CA ASN A 102 -20.03 -18.15 4.12
C ASN A 102 -20.67 -18.86 2.90
N ALA A 103 -21.71 -18.27 2.34
CA ALA A 103 -22.40 -18.85 1.19
C ALA A 103 -21.73 -18.43 -0.14
#